data_7c9de763e21f7ecdd514e71e4741dcd1
#
_entry.id   7c9de763e21f7ecdd514e71e4741dcd1
#
_cell.length_a   1.000
_cell.length_b   1.000
_cell.length_c   1.000
_cell.angle_alpha   90.00
_cell.angle_beta   90.00
_cell.angle_gamma   90.00
#
_symmetry.space_group_name_H-M   'P 1'
#
loop_
_entity.id
_entity.type
_entity.pdbx_description
1 polymer ?
#
loop_
_entity_poly.entity_id
_entity_poly.type
_entity_poly.pdbx_seq_one_letter_code
_entity_poly.pdbx_strand_id
1 'polypeptide(L)'
;MPRKGPAPKRPLVNDPVYGSLLVTQLVNKILLKGKKSLAERIVYGALEQAREKNGTDPVITLKRALDNVKPALEVRSRRVGGATYQVPVEVRPDRSTTLALRWLVGYSRQRREKTMIERLANEILDASNGLGASVKRREDTHKMAEANRAFAHYRW
;
A
#
# COMPACT_ATOMS: atom_id res chain seq x y z
N MET A 1 -6.30 -24.28 -9.15
CA MET A 1 -6.66 -23.80 -7.80
C MET A 1 -6.47 -24.94 -6.81
N PRO A 2 -5.90 -24.71 -5.63
CA PRO A 2 -5.77 -25.76 -4.62
C PRO A 2 -7.14 -26.22 -4.12
N ARG A 3 -7.38 -27.52 -4.11
CA ARG A 3 -8.66 -28.10 -3.69
C ARG A 3 -8.80 -28.27 -2.17
N LYS A 4 -7.67 -28.41 -1.45
CA LYS A 4 -7.63 -28.76 -0.02
C LYS A 4 -7.35 -27.57 0.92
N GLY A 5 -7.35 -26.35 0.42
CA GLY A 5 -7.10 -25.16 1.23
C GLY A 5 -6.36 -24.04 0.47
N PRO A 6 -6.06 -22.93 1.13
CA PRO A 6 -5.31 -21.84 0.52
C PRO A 6 -3.86 -22.29 0.23
N ALA A 7 -3.27 -21.73 -0.84
CA ALA A 7 -1.87 -21.99 -1.16
C ALA A 7 -0.95 -21.52 -0.04
N PRO A 8 0.13 -22.26 0.30
CA PRO A 8 1.08 -21.84 1.33
C PRO A 8 1.73 -20.52 0.93
N LYS A 9 1.81 -19.60 1.88
CA LYS A 9 2.49 -18.31 1.69
C LYS A 9 4.01 -18.55 1.64
N ARG A 10 4.69 -18.00 0.63
CA ARG A 10 6.16 -18.04 0.57
C ARG A 10 6.74 -17.18 1.69
N PRO A 11 7.78 -17.64 2.41
CA PRO A 11 8.46 -16.82 3.39
C PRO A 11 9.10 -15.60 2.71
N LEU A 12 8.95 -14.45 3.34
CA LEU A 12 9.62 -13.22 2.91
C LEU A 12 10.94 -13.10 3.68
N VAL A 13 12.01 -12.79 2.96
CA VAL A 13 13.33 -12.54 3.53
C VAL A 13 13.50 -11.04 3.71
N ASN A 14 14.16 -10.62 4.79
CA ASN A 14 14.47 -9.22 5.01
C ASN A 14 15.40 -8.69 3.90
N ASP A 15 15.26 -7.41 3.58
CA ASP A 15 16.10 -6.74 2.62
C ASP A 15 17.57 -6.73 3.10
N PRO A 16 18.56 -7.05 2.24
CA PRO A 16 19.96 -7.13 2.66
C PRO A 16 20.58 -5.76 3.01
N VAL A 17 20.07 -4.67 2.45
CA VAL A 17 20.61 -3.32 2.67
C VAL A 17 20.01 -2.66 3.92
N TYR A 18 18.69 -2.69 4.03
CA TYR A 18 17.96 -2.02 5.13
C TYR A 18 17.50 -2.99 6.23
N GLY A 19 17.69 -4.29 6.10
CA GLY A 19 17.23 -5.29 7.07
C GLY A 19 15.72 -5.32 7.31
N SER A 20 14.93 -4.68 6.45
CA SER A 20 13.50 -4.43 6.64
C SER A 20 12.63 -5.28 5.72
N LEU A 21 11.64 -5.97 6.29
CA LEU A 21 10.63 -6.72 5.54
C LEU A 21 9.74 -5.80 4.68
N LEU A 22 9.46 -4.58 5.16
CA LEU A 22 8.66 -3.61 4.41
C LEU A 22 9.33 -3.19 3.11
N VAL A 23 10.66 -3.04 3.11
CA VAL A 23 11.45 -2.72 1.91
C VAL A 23 11.35 -3.87 0.90
N THR A 24 11.51 -5.12 1.34
CA THR A 24 11.32 -6.30 0.48
C THR A 24 9.92 -6.35 -0.15
N GLN A 25 8.90 -6.06 0.64
CA GLN A 25 7.51 -6.02 0.16
C GLN A 25 7.31 -4.90 -0.87
N LEU A 26 7.93 -3.73 -0.66
CA LEU A 26 7.88 -2.60 -1.60
C LEU A 26 8.58 -2.94 -2.92
N VAL A 27 9.78 -3.56 -2.88
CA VAL A 27 10.50 -4.05 -4.07
C VAL A 27 9.63 -5.02 -4.85
N ASN A 28 9.03 -6.01 -4.17
CA ASN A 28 8.14 -6.99 -4.80
C ASN A 28 6.89 -6.33 -5.42
N LYS A 29 6.45 -5.19 -4.89
CA LYS A 29 5.29 -4.46 -5.43
C LYS A 29 5.61 -3.60 -6.64
N ILE A 30 6.82 -3.06 -6.70
CA ILE A 30 7.30 -2.27 -7.85
C ILE A 30 7.70 -3.18 -9.01
N LEU A 31 8.12 -4.41 -8.73
CA LEU A 31 8.56 -5.39 -9.69
C LEU A 31 7.59 -5.54 -10.87
N LEU A 32 8.13 -5.40 -12.09
CA LEU A 32 7.44 -5.63 -13.35
C LEU A 32 8.27 -6.58 -14.23
N LYS A 33 7.60 -7.53 -14.87
CA LYS A 33 8.21 -8.47 -15.84
C LYS A 33 9.46 -9.22 -15.28
N GLY A 34 9.52 -9.43 -13.94
CA GLY A 34 10.63 -10.14 -13.30
C GLY A 34 11.94 -9.35 -13.17
N LYS A 35 11.98 -8.05 -13.49
CA LYS A 35 13.20 -7.21 -13.42
C LYS A 35 13.51 -6.78 -11.99
N LYS A 36 13.95 -7.70 -11.14
CA LYS A 36 14.14 -7.48 -9.71
C LYS A 36 15.25 -6.46 -9.41
N SER A 37 16.40 -6.54 -10.07
CA SER A 37 17.52 -5.62 -9.88
C SER A 37 17.14 -4.16 -10.19
N LEU A 38 16.29 -3.94 -11.19
CA LEU A 38 15.76 -2.62 -11.51
C LEU A 38 14.82 -2.11 -10.40
N ALA A 39 13.96 -2.99 -9.89
CA ALA A 39 13.04 -2.65 -8.81
C ALA A 39 13.80 -2.29 -7.51
N GLU A 40 14.84 -3.04 -7.17
CA GLU A 40 15.74 -2.74 -6.04
C GLU A 40 16.42 -1.38 -6.21
N ARG A 41 16.99 -1.10 -7.38
CA ARG A 41 17.61 0.21 -7.70
C ARG A 41 16.63 1.36 -7.54
N ILE A 42 15.38 1.21 -7.99
CA ILE A 42 14.34 2.23 -7.84
C ILE A 42 14.01 2.47 -6.37
N VAL A 43 13.83 1.41 -5.60
CA VAL A 43 13.47 1.53 -4.16
C VAL A 43 14.61 2.15 -3.37
N TYR A 44 15.84 1.66 -3.54
CA TYR A 44 16.99 2.17 -2.82
C TYR A 44 17.26 3.64 -3.16
N GLY A 45 17.22 3.99 -4.45
CA GLY A 45 17.36 5.39 -4.87
C GLY A 45 16.25 6.29 -4.33
N ALA A 46 15.02 5.81 -4.26
CA ALA A 46 13.90 6.57 -3.70
C ALA A 46 14.04 6.77 -2.19
N LEU A 47 14.47 5.75 -1.45
CA LEU A 47 14.69 5.83 -0.02
C LEU A 47 15.86 6.78 0.32
N GLU A 48 16.95 6.75 -0.47
CA GLU A 48 18.07 7.66 -0.28
C GLU A 48 17.67 9.12 -0.57
N GLN A 49 16.96 9.39 -1.65
CA GLN A 49 16.42 10.73 -1.91
C GLN A 49 15.45 11.21 -0.82
N ALA A 50 14.64 10.31 -0.27
CA ALA A 50 13.77 10.66 0.84
C ALA A 50 14.57 11.02 2.09
N ARG A 51 15.67 10.30 2.35
CA ARG A 51 16.61 10.59 3.45
C ARG A 51 17.28 11.96 3.27
N GLU A 52 17.79 12.25 2.08
CA GLU A 52 18.44 13.54 1.77
C GLU A 52 17.51 14.74 2.01
N LYS A 53 16.22 14.59 1.64
CA LYS A 53 15.23 15.66 1.80
C LYS A 53 14.71 15.83 3.22
N ASN A 54 14.59 14.77 3.98
CA ASN A 54 13.93 14.76 5.30
C ASN A 54 14.92 14.62 6.47
N GLY A 55 16.17 14.23 6.21
CA GLY A 55 17.21 14.04 7.24
C GLY A 55 16.94 12.89 8.23
N THR A 56 15.89 12.09 8.02
CA THR A 56 15.48 10.99 8.90
C THR A 56 15.78 9.63 8.28
N ASP A 57 15.79 8.58 9.11
CA ASP A 57 15.96 7.21 8.64
C ASP A 57 14.89 6.87 7.58
N PRO A 58 15.29 6.41 6.39
CA PRO A 58 14.37 6.10 5.30
C PRO A 58 13.38 4.98 5.65
N VAL A 59 13.76 4.01 6.49
CA VAL A 59 12.87 2.93 6.92
C VAL A 59 11.79 3.46 7.85
N ILE A 60 12.13 4.38 8.76
CA ILE A 60 11.17 5.05 9.65
C ILE A 60 10.20 5.90 8.82
N THR A 61 10.71 6.67 7.86
CA THR A 61 9.89 7.48 6.94
C THR A 61 8.93 6.61 6.14
N LEU A 62 9.40 5.49 5.58
CA LEU A 62 8.56 4.52 4.87
C LEU A 62 7.48 3.91 5.77
N LYS A 63 7.84 3.51 7.00
CA LYS A 63 6.88 2.96 7.97
C LYS A 63 5.79 3.98 8.29
N ARG A 64 6.17 5.23 8.60
CA ARG A 64 5.23 6.33 8.86
C ARG A 64 4.31 6.59 7.66
N ALA A 65 4.87 6.63 6.44
CA ALA A 65 4.10 6.77 5.21
C ALA A 65 3.06 5.65 5.05
N LEU A 66 3.48 4.39 5.24
CA LEU A 66 2.57 3.25 5.16
C LEU A 66 1.49 3.29 6.24
N ASP A 67 1.83 3.64 7.48
CA ASP A 67 0.85 3.74 8.58
C ASP A 67 -0.20 4.83 8.29
N ASN A 68 0.19 5.93 7.65
CA ASN A 68 -0.74 6.97 7.18
C ASN A 68 -1.62 6.53 6.00
N VAL A 69 -1.19 5.55 5.21
CA VAL A 69 -1.94 5.07 4.02
C VAL A 69 -2.76 3.81 4.30
N LYS A 70 -2.45 3.06 5.36
CA LYS A 70 -3.17 1.83 5.71
C LYS A 70 -4.65 2.11 5.99
N PRO A 71 -5.60 1.46 5.27
CA PRO A 71 -7.01 1.58 5.57
C PRO A 71 -7.41 0.66 6.74
N ALA A 72 -8.29 1.14 7.61
CA ALA A 72 -8.95 0.34 8.65
C ALA A 72 -10.21 -0.34 8.13
N LEU A 73 -10.91 0.30 7.19
CA LEU A 73 -12.17 -0.16 6.60
C LEU A 73 -12.05 -0.24 5.09
N GLU A 74 -12.74 -1.21 4.49
CA GLU A 74 -12.98 -1.30 3.05
C GLU A 74 -14.46 -1.59 2.80
N VAL A 75 -14.91 -1.35 1.57
CA VAL A 75 -16.26 -1.66 1.15
C VAL A 75 -16.22 -2.90 0.27
N ARG A 76 -17.07 -3.89 0.56
CA ARG A 76 -17.23 -5.10 -0.27
C ARG A 76 -18.66 -5.21 -0.73
N SER A 77 -18.83 -5.56 -2.00
CA SER A 77 -20.15 -5.86 -2.54
C SER A 77 -20.65 -7.22 -2.05
N ARG A 78 -21.91 -7.25 -1.58
CA ARG A 78 -22.63 -8.46 -1.22
C ARG A 78 -24.01 -8.48 -1.89
N ARG A 79 -24.38 -9.61 -2.46
CA ARG A 79 -25.70 -9.79 -3.06
C ARG A 79 -26.65 -10.41 -2.05
N VAL A 80 -27.75 -9.73 -1.79
CA VAL A 80 -28.81 -10.19 -0.88
C VAL A 80 -30.16 -10.01 -1.58
N GLY A 81 -30.92 -11.08 -1.72
CA GLY A 81 -32.28 -11.04 -2.33
C GLY A 81 -32.29 -10.45 -3.75
N GLY A 82 -31.20 -10.63 -4.55
CA GLY A 82 -31.12 -10.08 -5.91
C GLY A 82 -30.52 -8.68 -6.00
N ALA A 83 -30.50 -7.91 -4.93
CA ALA A 83 -29.84 -6.59 -4.87
C ALA A 83 -28.40 -6.68 -4.42
N THR A 84 -27.54 -5.82 -4.94
CA THR A 84 -26.13 -5.74 -4.56
C THR A 84 -25.90 -4.56 -3.61
N TYR A 85 -25.45 -4.85 -2.40
CA TYR A 85 -25.16 -3.85 -1.38
C TYR A 85 -23.66 -3.70 -1.19
N GLN A 86 -23.21 -2.48 -0.92
CA GLN A 86 -21.83 -2.16 -0.56
C GLN A 86 -21.69 -2.23 0.96
N VAL A 87 -21.08 -3.29 1.46
CA VAL A 87 -21.01 -3.57 2.90
C VAL A 87 -19.64 -3.15 3.43
N PRO A 88 -19.56 -2.25 4.44
CA PRO A 88 -18.30 -1.89 5.09
C PRO A 88 -17.78 -3.06 5.94
N VAL A 89 -16.48 -3.38 5.77
CA VAL A 89 -15.81 -4.48 6.46
C VAL A 89 -14.46 -4.00 6.98
N GLU A 90 -14.09 -4.44 8.18
CA GLU A 90 -12.75 -4.21 8.72
C GLU A 90 -11.68 -4.93 7.89
N VAL A 91 -10.56 -4.26 7.68
CA VAL A 91 -9.45 -4.79 6.89
C VAL A 91 -8.47 -5.52 7.80
N ARG A 92 -8.15 -6.78 7.47
CA ARG A 92 -7.10 -7.54 8.18
C ARG A 92 -5.74 -6.85 8.03
N PRO A 93 -4.85 -6.90 9.05
CA PRO A 93 -3.54 -6.22 9.04
C PRO A 93 -2.70 -6.52 7.79
N ASP A 94 -2.60 -7.79 7.39
CA ASP A 94 -1.87 -8.22 6.18
C ASP A 94 -2.41 -7.57 4.91
N ARG A 95 -3.73 -7.49 4.80
CA ARG A 95 -4.41 -6.88 3.66
C ARG A 95 -4.25 -5.37 3.66
N SER A 96 -4.35 -4.73 4.83
CA SER A 96 -4.15 -3.30 5.00
C SER A 96 -2.76 -2.87 4.52
N THR A 97 -1.72 -3.60 4.93
CA THR A 97 -0.34 -3.38 4.45
C THR A 97 -0.23 -3.58 2.93
N THR A 98 -0.85 -4.63 2.40
CA THR A 98 -0.84 -4.90 0.96
C THR A 98 -1.54 -3.81 0.15
N LEU A 99 -2.66 -3.29 0.66
CA LEU A 99 -3.40 -2.18 0.04
C LEU A 99 -2.58 -0.89 0.07
N ALA A 100 -1.97 -0.56 1.22
CA ALA A 100 -1.12 0.61 1.36
C ALA A 100 0.03 0.60 0.37
N LEU A 101 0.77 -0.50 0.26
CA LEU A 101 1.85 -0.66 -0.72
C LEU A 101 1.34 -0.56 -2.17
N ARG A 102 0.18 -1.13 -2.47
CA ARG A 102 -0.43 -1.05 -3.81
C ARG A 102 -0.79 0.38 -4.17
N TRP A 103 -1.39 1.12 -3.25
CA TRP A 103 -1.76 2.51 -3.48
C TRP A 103 -0.53 3.41 -3.61
N LEU A 104 0.44 3.27 -2.71
CA LEU A 104 1.68 4.03 -2.75
C LEU A 104 2.38 3.88 -4.12
N VAL A 105 2.59 2.64 -4.60
CA VAL A 105 3.21 2.38 -5.90
C VAL A 105 2.31 2.81 -7.06
N GLY A 106 1.00 2.61 -6.96
CA GLY A 106 0.05 2.98 -8.00
C GLY A 106 0.01 4.48 -8.24
N TYR A 107 -0.06 5.27 -7.17
CA TYR A 107 -0.10 6.73 -7.27
C TYR A 107 1.26 7.33 -7.57
N SER A 108 2.37 6.75 -7.09
CA SER A 108 3.70 7.18 -7.51
C SER A 108 3.89 7.07 -9.03
N ARG A 109 3.36 6.04 -9.68
CA ARG A 109 3.41 5.91 -11.15
C ARG A 109 2.62 6.99 -11.90
N GLN A 110 1.61 7.58 -11.27
CA GLN A 110 0.76 8.62 -11.87
C GLN A 110 1.33 10.03 -11.69
N ARG A 111 2.38 10.18 -10.89
CA ARG A 111 3.04 11.48 -10.66
C ARG A 111 3.72 11.98 -11.93
N ARG A 112 3.95 13.29 -11.99
CA ARG A 112 4.47 14.00 -13.19
C ARG A 112 6.00 14.07 -13.25
N GLU A 113 6.70 13.70 -12.18
CA GLU A 113 8.16 13.73 -12.14
C GLU A 113 8.75 12.81 -13.22
N LYS A 114 9.99 13.09 -13.65
CA LYS A 114 10.63 12.43 -14.79
C LYS A 114 10.95 10.95 -14.49
N THR A 115 11.57 10.68 -13.35
CA THR A 115 12.05 9.34 -13.00
C THR A 115 11.13 8.66 -11.98
N MET A 116 11.07 7.31 -12.01
CA MET A 116 10.30 6.56 -11.02
C MET A 116 10.90 6.67 -9.61
N ILE A 117 12.21 6.91 -9.50
CA ILE A 117 12.89 7.15 -8.24
C ILE A 117 12.33 8.41 -7.59
N GLU A 118 12.29 9.54 -8.31
CA GLU A 118 11.73 10.80 -7.81
C GLU A 118 10.25 10.70 -7.46
N ARG A 119 9.46 10.03 -8.32
CA ARG A 119 8.03 9.82 -8.09
C ARG A 119 7.76 9.06 -6.80
N LEU A 120 8.51 7.99 -6.57
CA LEU A 120 8.35 7.17 -5.38
C LEU A 120 8.85 7.91 -4.13
N ALA A 121 10.00 8.59 -4.20
CA ALA A 121 10.54 9.37 -3.10
C ALA A 121 9.56 10.45 -2.64
N ASN A 122 9.04 11.23 -3.59
CA ASN A 122 8.10 12.31 -3.27
C ASN A 122 6.76 11.78 -2.74
N GLU A 123 6.24 10.65 -3.27
CA GLU A 123 5.01 10.04 -2.74
C GLU A 123 5.21 9.51 -1.31
N ILE A 124 6.38 8.92 -1.00
CA ILE A 124 6.71 8.47 0.37
C ILE A 124 6.78 9.67 1.32
N LEU A 125 7.43 10.77 0.91
CA LEU A 125 7.54 11.99 1.71
C LEU A 125 6.17 12.62 1.97
N ASP A 126 5.37 12.81 0.91
CA ASP A 126 4.02 13.37 1.03
C ASP A 126 3.16 12.49 1.95
N ALA A 127 3.17 11.16 1.74
CA ALA A 127 2.43 10.22 2.58
C ALA A 127 2.91 10.22 4.04
N SER A 128 4.21 10.39 4.30
CA SER A 128 4.75 10.48 5.67
C SER A 128 4.24 11.71 6.41
N ASN A 129 3.94 12.79 5.67
CA ASN A 129 3.37 14.03 6.20
C ASN A 129 1.82 14.04 6.19
N GLY A 130 1.19 12.91 5.85
CA GLY A 130 -0.27 12.82 5.78
C GLY A 130 -0.88 13.45 4.53
N LEU A 131 -0.07 13.70 3.51
CA LEU A 131 -0.46 14.32 2.24
C LEU A 131 -0.36 13.30 1.08
N GLY A 132 -0.75 13.75 -0.12
CA GLY A 132 -0.60 12.96 -1.33
C GLY A 132 -1.82 12.11 -1.71
N ALA A 133 -1.76 11.57 -2.93
CA ALA A 133 -2.88 10.84 -3.52
C ALA A 133 -3.14 9.48 -2.83
N SER A 134 -2.12 8.86 -2.27
CA SER A 134 -2.24 7.61 -1.52
C SER A 134 -3.04 7.79 -0.23
N VAL A 135 -2.80 8.88 0.51
CA VAL A 135 -3.54 9.22 1.73
C VAL A 135 -4.97 9.59 1.38
N LYS A 136 -5.17 10.40 0.35
CA LYS A 136 -6.50 10.73 -0.15
C LYS A 136 -7.31 9.48 -0.51
N ARG A 137 -6.69 8.49 -1.12
CA ARG A 137 -7.35 7.21 -1.43
C ARG A 137 -7.84 6.49 -0.18
N ARG A 138 -7.05 6.48 0.91
CA ARG A 138 -7.49 5.95 2.20
C ARG A 138 -8.73 6.69 2.70
N GLU A 139 -8.68 8.03 2.69
CA GLU A 139 -9.80 8.86 3.13
C GLU A 139 -11.07 8.62 2.31
N ASP A 140 -10.96 8.56 1.00
CA ASP A 140 -12.10 8.26 0.11
C ASP A 140 -12.68 6.87 0.41
N THR A 141 -11.81 5.89 0.70
CA THR A 141 -12.25 4.54 1.07
C THR A 141 -12.99 4.54 2.42
N HIS A 142 -12.49 5.30 3.40
CA HIS A 142 -13.16 5.44 4.69
C HIS A 142 -14.49 6.20 4.57
N LYS A 143 -14.55 7.27 3.78
CA LYS A 143 -15.81 8.00 3.48
C LYS A 143 -16.85 7.10 2.82
N MET A 144 -16.44 6.27 1.86
CA MET A 144 -17.34 5.28 1.26
C MET A 144 -17.85 4.25 2.27
N ALA A 145 -16.98 3.78 3.17
CA ALA A 145 -17.37 2.83 4.22
C ALA A 145 -18.36 3.47 5.21
N GLU A 146 -18.13 4.74 5.57
CA GLU A 146 -19.02 5.49 6.46
C GLU A 146 -20.38 5.77 5.82
N ALA A 147 -20.42 6.19 4.57
CA ALA A 147 -21.66 6.41 3.80
C ALA A 147 -22.51 5.12 3.71
N ASN A 148 -21.87 3.96 3.67
CA ASN A 148 -22.54 2.66 3.62
C ASN A 148 -22.72 2.01 5.00
N ARG A 149 -22.52 2.74 6.09
CA ARG A 149 -22.61 2.22 7.47
C ARG A 149 -23.97 1.58 7.79
N ALA A 150 -25.04 2.06 7.19
CA ALA A 150 -26.39 1.49 7.34
C ALA A 150 -26.46 0.01 6.91
N PHE A 151 -25.62 -0.44 5.99
CA PHE A 151 -25.55 -1.81 5.49
C PHE A 151 -24.57 -2.70 6.27
N ALA A 152 -23.96 -2.22 7.35
CA ALA A 152 -22.98 -2.97 8.14
C ALA A 152 -23.55 -4.27 8.73
N HIS A 153 -24.85 -4.30 9.00
CA HIS A 153 -25.54 -5.51 9.49
C HIS A 153 -25.62 -6.65 8.46
N TYR A 154 -25.36 -6.38 7.18
CA TYR A 154 -25.25 -7.41 6.14
C TYR A 154 -23.87 -8.09 6.05
N ARG A 155 -22.91 -7.71 6.91
CA ARG A 155 -21.61 -8.39 6.93
C ARG A 155 -21.76 -9.84 7.41
N TRP A 156 -20.94 -10.73 6.88
CA TRP A 156 -20.88 -12.14 7.23
C TRP A 156 -19.67 -12.46 8.10
#